data_33c3041aa3835f49e1092e8d76b4a8dd
#
_entry.id   33c3041aa3835f49e1092e8d76b4a8dd
#
_cell.length_a   1.000
_cell.length_b   1.000
_cell.length_c   1.000
_cell.angle_alpha   90.00
_cell.angle_beta   90.00
_cell.angle_gamma   90.00
#
_symmetry.space_group_name_H-M   'P 1'
#
loop_
_entity.id
_entity.type
_entity.pdbx_description
1 polymer ?
#
loop_
_entity_poly.entity_id
_entity_poly.type
_entity_poly.pdbx_seq_one_letter_code
_entity_poly.pdbx_strand_id
1 'polypeptide(L)'
;EDDISDKYKLFLIPAENKKYLSNIDINLFVNMFSFQEMPMTEVHEYINLAVTNNSFLYSLNREEKIMYDNTRINYYEYGLREKGKIIFEKEAKFQNYFYNSNIPFIHKKNGKVINTLVKF
;
A
#
# COMPACT_ATOMS: atom_id res chain seq x y z
N GLU A 1 13.81 3.83 25.19
CA GLU A 1 13.17 2.73 24.43
C GLU A 1 11.99 2.28 25.26
N ASP A 2 10.81 2.85 24.97
CA ASP A 2 9.58 2.41 25.62
C ASP A 2 9.24 1.03 25.07
N ASP A 3 9.23 0.05 25.96
CA ASP A 3 8.89 -1.33 25.66
C ASP A 3 7.46 -1.35 25.11
N ILE A 4 7.30 -1.81 23.87
CA ILE A 4 5.99 -2.05 23.27
C ILE A 4 5.38 -3.24 24.05
N SER A 5 4.56 -2.93 25.05
CA SER A 5 3.98 -3.94 25.90
C SER A 5 2.69 -4.48 25.28
N ASP A 6 2.38 -5.77 25.52
CA ASP A 6 1.12 -6.45 25.16
C ASP A 6 -0.15 -5.75 25.71
N LYS A 7 0.04 -4.71 26.52
CA LYS A 7 -1.02 -3.91 27.11
C LYS A 7 -1.78 -3.07 26.09
N TYR A 8 -1.12 -2.67 24.99
CA TYR A 8 -1.71 -1.78 23.99
C TYR A 8 -2.12 -2.57 22.75
N LYS A 9 -3.31 -2.29 22.23
CA LYS A 9 -3.86 -2.92 21.02
C LYS A 9 -3.73 -2.04 19.76
N LEU A 10 -3.31 -0.78 19.93
CA LEU A 10 -3.16 0.19 18.85
C LEU A 10 -1.96 1.10 19.13
N PHE A 11 -1.11 1.23 18.13
CA PHE A 11 0.03 2.15 18.14
C PHE A 11 -0.10 3.12 16.96
N LEU A 12 0.17 4.40 17.21
CA LEU A 12 0.28 5.42 16.20
C LEU A 12 1.75 5.79 16.04
N ILE A 13 2.35 5.44 14.91
CA ILE A 13 3.76 5.67 14.62
C ILE A 13 3.86 6.65 13.44
N PRO A 14 4.45 7.84 13.62
CA PRO A 14 4.73 8.75 12.51
C PRO A 14 5.59 8.08 11.44
N ALA A 15 5.39 8.45 10.16
CA ALA A 15 6.07 7.81 9.03
C ALA A 15 7.61 7.93 9.10
N GLU A 16 8.14 9.03 9.64
CA GLU A 16 9.57 9.23 9.88
C GLU A 16 10.17 8.23 10.89
N ASN A 17 9.31 7.63 11.71
CA ASN A 17 9.69 6.65 12.74
C ASN A 17 9.49 5.20 12.29
N LYS A 18 9.23 4.96 11.00
CA LYS A 18 9.02 3.61 10.42
C LYS A 18 10.15 2.61 10.73
N LYS A 19 11.38 3.09 11.00
CA LYS A 19 12.52 2.25 11.40
C LYS A 19 12.25 1.39 12.64
N TYR A 20 11.36 1.82 13.52
CA TYR A 20 10.99 1.03 14.71
C TYR A 20 10.13 -0.19 14.36
N LEU A 21 9.50 -0.23 13.17
CA LEU A 21 8.72 -1.37 12.70
C LEU A 21 9.57 -2.61 12.44
N SER A 22 10.89 -2.44 12.19
CA SER A 22 11.81 -3.57 12.01
C SER A 22 12.02 -4.41 13.27
N ASN A 23 11.72 -3.85 14.45
CA ASN A 23 11.87 -4.51 15.75
C ASN A 23 10.56 -5.14 16.26
N ILE A 24 9.50 -5.11 15.45
CA ILE A 24 8.17 -5.61 15.79
C ILE A 24 7.85 -6.78 14.86
N ASP A 25 7.34 -7.87 15.42
CA ASP A 25 6.83 -8.99 14.63
C ASP A 25 5.47 -8.60 14.01
N ILE A 26 5.48 -8.31 12.72
CA ILE A 26 4.30 -7.85 11.98
C ILE A 26 3.86 -8.95 11.02
N ASN A 27 2.67 -9.51 11.22
CA ASN A 27 2.13 -10.57 10.38
C ASN A 27 1.43 -10.06 9.11
N LEU A 28 0.89 -8.84 9.15
CA LEU A 28 0.15 -8.25 8.03
C LEU A 28 0.39 -6.76 7.93
N PHE A 29 0.83 -6.33 6.76
CA PHE A 29 0.80 -4.93 6.34
C PHE A 29 -0.46 -4.67 5.50
N VAL A 30 -1.10 -3.54 5.75
CA VAL A 30 -2.27 -3.10 4.97
C VAL A 30 -1.98 -1.73 4.38
N ASN A 31 -2.05 -1.62 3.07
CA ASN A 31 -1.91 -0.37 2.35
C ASN A 31 -3.12 -0.14 1.44
N MET A 32 -3.83 0.95 1.68
CA MET A 32 -4.99 1.34 0.89
C MET A 32 -4.80 2.76 0.36
N PHE A 33 -4.56 2.88 -0.94
CA PHE A 33 -4.40 4.14 -1.68
C PHE A 33 -3.23 5.04 -1.25
N SER A 34 -2.35 4.61 -0.33
CA SER A 34 -1.24 5.46 0.12
C SER A 34 0.05 5.24 -0.66
N PHE A 35 0.36 4.05 -1.14
CA PHE A 35 1.56 3.82 -1.95
C PHE A 35 1.58 4.66 -3.24
N GLN A 36 0.43 4.85 -3.85
CA GLN A 36 0.30 5.69 -5.04
C GLN A 36 0.50 7.19 -4.80
N GLU A 37 0.62 7.62 -3.53
CA GLU A 37 0.87 9.00 -3.12
C GLU A 37 2.32 9.21 -2.63
N MET A 38 3.13 8.16 -2.62
CA MET A 38 4.49 8.16 -2.10
C MET A 38 5.52 8.07 -3.22
N PRO A 39 6.72 8.63 -3.05
CA PRO A 39 7.86 8.32 -3.92
C PRO A 39 8.13 6.81 -3.93
N MET A 40 8.59 6.27 -5.04
CA MET A 40 8.84 4.84 -5.20
C MET A 40 9.87 4.30 -4.18
N THR A 41 10.84 5.11 -3.80
CA THR A 41 11.82 4.78 -2.75
C THR A 41 11.16 4.45 -1.41
N GLU A 42 10.16 5.27 -1.00
CA GLU A 42 9.40 5.04 0.22
C GLU A 42 8.55 3.77 0.12
N VAL A 43 7.91 3.55 -1.03
CA VAL A 43 7.13 2.31 -1.28
C VAL A 43 8.01 1.08 -1.10
N HIS A 44 9.22 1.10 -1.69
CA HIS A 44 10.17 -0.01 -1.58
C HIS A 44 10.64 -0.24 -0.14
N GLU A 45 10.79 0.80 0.68
CA GLU A 45 11.14 0.65 2.08
C GLU A 45 10.06 -0.09 2.88
N TYR A 46 8.77 0.26 2.70
CA TYR A 46 7.66 -0.46 3.33
C TYR A 46 7.55 -1.91 2.85
N ILE A 47 7.77 -2.16 1.57
CA ILE A 47 7.78 -3.52 1.03
C ILE A 47 8.95 -4.32 1.60
N ASN A 48 10.14 -3.73 1.74
CA ASN A 48 11.28 -4.38 2.36
C ASN A 48 11.03 -4.71 3.84
N LEU A 49 10.32 -3.84 4.58
CA LEU A 49 9.88 -4.16 5.94
C LEU A 49 8.97 -5.39 5.95
N ALA A 50 8.02 -5.49 5.01
CA ALA A 50 7.14 -6.65 4.91
C ALA A 50 7.91 -7.93 4.54
N VAL A 51 8.91 -7.84 3.66
CA VAL A 51 9.82 -8.95 3.31
C VAL A 51 10.61 -9.41 4.53
N THR A 52 11.24 -8.47 5.25
CA THR A 52 12.06 -8.77 6.44
C THR A 52 11.25 -9.45 7.54
N ASN A 53 9.99 -9.05 7.70
CA ASN A 53 9.06 -9.66 8.66
C ASN A 53 8.45 -10.98 8.15
N ASN A 54 8.77 -11.42 6.94
CA ASN A 54 8.12 -12.60 6.34
C ASN A 54 6.58 -12.53 6.47
N SER A 55 6.01 -11.35 6.23
CA SER A 55 4.62 -11.03 6.50
C SER A 55 3.73 -11.12 5.26
N PHE A 56 2.44 -10.92 5.45
CA PHE A 56 1.53 -10.61 4.34
C PHE A 56 1.51 -9.11 4.06
N LEU A 57 1.27 -8.73 2.80
CA LEU A 57 0.91 -7.39 2.41
C LEU A 57 -0.42 -7.43 1.65
N TYR A 58 -1.42 -6.76 2.21
CA TYR A 58 -2.64 -6.41 1.48
C TYR A 58 -2.47 -5.01 0.87
N SER A 59 -2.60 -4.91 -0.44
CA SER A 59 -2.43 -3.65 -1.18
C SER A 59 -3.65 -3.36 -2.06
N LEU A 60 -4.19 -2.15 -1.92
CA LEU A 60 -5.28 -1.64 -2.76
C LEU A 60 -4.86 -0.28 -3.30
N ASN A 61 -4.36 -0.23 -4.54
CA ASN A 61 -3.82 0.99 -5.15
C ASN A 61 -4.24 1.08 -6.62
N ARG A 62 -4.14 2.28 -7.20
CA ARG A 62 -4.30 2.45 -8.65
C ARG A 62 -3.18 1.74 -9.38
N GLU A 63 -3.50 1.19 -10.55
CA GLU A 63 -2.52 0.62 -11.46
C GLU A 63 -1.47 1.67 -11.85
N GLU A 64 -1.93 2.89 -12.05
CA GLU A 64 -1.07 4.03 -12.41
C GLU A 64 -1.60 5.32 -11.82
N LYS A 65 -0.68 6.19 -11.41
CA LYS A 65 -0.96 7.57 -11.03
C LYS A 65 0.15 8.49 -11.49
N ILE A 66 -0.25 9.65 -12.04
CA ILE A 66 0.66 10.75 -12.36
C ILE A 66 0.55 11.77 -11.22
N MET A 67 1.67 12.10 -10.60
CA MET A 67 1.79 13.07 -9.53
C MET A 67 1.81 14.51 -10.10
N TYR A 68 1.68 15.51 -9.21
CA TYR A 68 1.70 16.93 -9.62
C TYR A 68 3.01 17.37 -10.27
N ASP A 69 4.12 16.73 -9.95
CA ASP A 69 5.45 16.96 -10.53
C ASP A 69 5.69 16.13 -11.81
N ASN A 70 4.66 15.53 -12.38
CA ASN A 70 4.67 14.60 -13.50
C ASN A 70 5.39 13.26 -13.23
N THR A 71 5.80 12.97 -12.01
CA THR A 71 6.31 11.64 -11.66
C THR A 71 5.18 10.61 -11.82
N ARG A 72 5.47 9.53 -12.51
CA ARG A 72 4.55 8.40 -12.71
C ARG A 72 4.82 7.34 -11.67
N ILE A 73 3.79 6.96 -10.95
CA ILE A 73 3.81 5.82 -10.03
C ILE A 73 3.04 4.68 -10.69
N ASN A 74 3.69 3.53 -10.83
CA ASN A 74 3.11 2.35 -11.46
C ASN A 74 3.14 1.17 -10.48
N TYR A 75 1.97 0.55 -10.25
CA TYR A 75 1.81 -0.59 -9.37
C TYR A 75 2.78 -1.75 -9.68
N TYR A 76 3.05 -2.01 -10.97
CA TYR A 76 3.94 -3.10 -11.38
C TYR A 76 5.42 -2.85 -11.03
N GLU A 77 5.80 -1.60 -10.77
CA GLU A 77 7.15 -1.23 -10.33
C GLU A 77 7.36 -1.40 -8.82
N TYR A 78 6.32 -1.79 -8.07
CA TYR A 78 6.45 -2.10 -6.63
C TYR A 78 7.33 -3.33 -6.36
N GLY A 79 7.54 -4.19 -7.35
CA GLY A 79 8.37 -5.40 -7.21
C GLY A 79 7.73 -6.48 -6.36
N LEU A 80 6.40 -6.51 -6.26
CA LEU A 80 5.67 -7.47 -5.41
C LEU A 80 5.84 -8.91 -5.89
N ARG A 81 5.88 -9.10 -7.22
CA ARG A 81 5.97 -10.43 -7.85
C ARG A 81 7.37 -11.03 -7.75
N GLU A 82 8.39 -10.18 -7.73
CA GLU A 82 9.80 -10.58 -7.61
C GLU A 82 10.17 -10.95 -6.18
N LYS A 83 9.50 -10.29 -5.20
CA LYS A 83 9.85 -10.42 -3.78
C LYS A 83 8.97 -11.38 -3.01
N GLY A 84 7.76 -11.68 -3.50
CA GLY A 84 6.79 -12.48 -2.78
C GLY A 84 5.90 -13.35 -3.66
N LYS A 85 5.12 -14.21 -3.01
CA LYS A 85 4.11 -15.04 -3.65
C LYS A 85 2.78 -14.31 -3.69
N ILE A 86 2.27 -14.00 -4.89
CA ILE A 86 0.93 -13.46 -5.06
C ILE A 86 -0.11 -14.52 -4.68
N ILE A 87 -0.91 -14.24 -3.65
CA ILE A 87 -2.02 -15.10 -3.22
C ILE A 87 -3.26 -14.81 -4.08
N PHE A 88 -3.55 -13.53 -4.28
CA PHE A 88 -4.49 -13.07 -5.29
C PHE A 88 -4.12 -11.69 -5.82
N GLU A 89 -4.53 -11.41 -7.04
CA GLU A 89 -4.45 -10.09 -7.67
C GLU A 89 -5.65 -9.93 -8.58
N LYS A 90 -6.42 -8.87 -8.41
CA LYS A 90 -7.61 -8.60 -9.23
C LYS A 90 -7.97 -7.11 -9.25
N GLU A 91 -8.67 -6.72 -10.29
CA GLU A 91 -9.26 -5.38 -10.37
C GLU A 91 -10.38 -5.20 -9.32
N ALA A 92 -10.30 -4.13 -8.54
CA ALA A 92 -11.32 -3.73 -7.58
C ALA A 92 -12.35 -2.81 -8.27
N LYS A 93 -13.26 -3.39 -9.05
CA LYS A 93 -14.18 -2.66 -9.95
C LYS A 93 -14.98 -1.55 -9.27
N PHE A 94 -15.42 -1.76 -8.02
CA PHE A 94 -16.18 -0.74 -7.27
C PHE A 94 -15.35 0.49 -6.94
N GLN A 95 -14.04 0.36 -6.79
CA GLN A 95 -13.12 1.46 -6.49
C GLN A 95 -12.75 2.30 -7.72
N ASN A 96 -13.17 1.87 -8.91
CA ASN A 96 -12.95 2.63 -10.14
C ASN A 96 -13.91 3.81 -10.30
N TYR A 97 -14.87 3.99 -9.39
CA TYR A 97 -15.85 5.06 -9.44
C TYR A 97 -15.75 5.96 -8.22
N PHE A 98 -16.15 7.20 -8.40
CA PHE A 98 -16.29 8.17 -7.31
C PHE A 98 -17.55 9.01 -7.52
N TYR A 99 -18.11 9.51 -6.41
CA TYR A 99 -19.22 10.45 -6.44
C TYR A 99 -18.70 11.87 -6.65
N ASN A 100 -19.40 12.63 -7.49
CA ASN A 100 -19.19 14.07 -7.68
C ASN A 100 -20.57 14.73 -7.76
N SER A 101 -20.67 15.98 -7.32
CA SER A 101 -21.90 16.79 -7.41
C SER A 101 -22.27 17.18 -8.84
N ASN A 102 -21.32 17.10 -9.79
CA ASN A 102 -21.55 17.38 -11.19
C ASN A 102 -22.21 16.17 -11.90
N ILE A 103 -23.07 16.43 -12.86
CA ILE A 103 -23.70 15.38 -13.67
C ILE A 103 -22.71 14.86 -14.71
N PRO A 104 -22.58 13.52 -14.88
CA PRO A 104 -23.22 12.46 -14.11
C PRO A 104 -22.64 12.35 -12.69
N PHE A 105 -23.46 12.09 -11.67
CA PHE A 105 -23.04 12.05 -10.26
C PHE A 105 -22.01 10.96 -9.95
N ILE A 106 -21.90 9.93 -10.78
CA ILE A 106 -20.93 8.86 -10.67
C ILE A 106 -19.93 8.96 -11.81
N HIS A 107 -18.68 9.18 -11.47
CA HIS A 107 -17.59 9.32 -12.43
C HIS A 107 -16.65 8.13 -12.32
N LYS A 108 -16.19 7.64 -13.48
CA LYS A 108 -15.14 6.61 -13.53
C LYS A 108 -13.78 7.27 -13.33
N LYS A 109 -12.96 6.72 -12.45
CA LYS A 109 -11.56 7.11 -12.29
C LYS A 109 -10.75 6.71 -13.52
N ASN A 110 -9.73 7.47 -13.84
CA ASN A 110 -8.73 7.06 -14.83
C ASN A 110 -7.88 5.92 -14.25
N GLY A 111 -7.67 4.89 -15.05
CA GLY A 111 -6.94 3.68 -14.66
C GLY A 111 -7.75 2.73 -13.77
N LYS A 112 -7.20 1.55 -13.57
CA LYS A 112 -7.76 0.50 -12.71
C LYS A 112 -7.29 0.67 -11.28
N VAL A 113 -8.04 0.11 -10.35
CA VAL A 113 -7.59 -0.11 -8.98
C VAL A 113 -7.28 -1.61 -8.83
N ILE A 114 -6.08 -1.92 -8.42
CA ILE A 114 -5.60 -3.30 -8.23
C ILE A 114 -5.67 -3.64 -6.74
N ASN A 115 -6.28 -4.77 -6.47
CA ASN A 115 -6.39 -5.36 -5.14
C ASN A 115 -5.52 -6.61 -5.10
N THR A 116 -4.54 -6.63 -4.21
CA THR A 116 -3.52 -7.68 -4.14
C THR A 116 -3.27 -8.13 -2.72
N LEU A 117 -3.09 -9.44 -2.53
CA LEU A 117 -2.52 -10.02 -1.32
C LEU A 117 -1.26 -10.79 -1.69
N VAL A 118 -0.17 -10.44 -1.04
CA VAL A 118 1.16 -11.04 -1.22
C VAL A 118 1.60 -11.67 0.08
N LYS A 119 2.27 -12.84 0.01
CA LYS A 119 3.03 -13.45 1.10
C LYS A 119 4.53 -13.35 0.75
N PHE A 120 5.28 -12.70 1.60
CA PHE A 120 6.74 -12.66 1.55
C PHE A 120 7.35 -13.80 2.36
#